data_b0081c18009d26d2906df8fa4611d6f3
#
_entry.id   b0081c18009d26d2906df8fa4611d6f3
#
_cell.length_a   1.000
_cell.length_b   1.000
_cell.length_c   1.000
_cell.angle_alpha   90.00
_cell.angle_beta   90.00
_cell.angle_gamma   90.00
#
_symmetry.space_group_name_H-M   'P 1'
#
loop_
_entity.id
_entity.type
_entity.pdbx_description
1 polymer ?
#
loop_
_entity_poly.entity_id
_entity_poly.type
_entity_poly.pdbx_seq_one_letter_code
_entity_poly.pdbx_strand_id
1 'polypeptide(L)'
;RIPAWYDEEKNIYVGKDEDDVRKKYDIKSETILTQDEDVLDTWFSSSLWPFATLGWPNETERVKTFYPTSVLITGFDIIFFWVARMIMMGKKFVGEIPFKEIYVHGLVKDSSGKKMSKSKGNIIDPIDLIDGIKLEDLINKRASNLMQPEMAEKIKKNTKKEYPQGIDSYGTDALRFTFASLASNGRDINFNLKRVEGYRNFCNKLWNAARYVKMQSQNQSYDIESEKFSDEDFWIRKKLSTLITDTKESYKNYRFDYAAKNLYSFVWQDYCNWYIEISKSKLNKDNISEVEKSIIIYNLRDILKNILLLLHPIMPFVTEEIYHDMYGEKKFLQDNNYPDAEKFSNDVDVSNISWMIDIVLVIRKTRSEIGVPPNKNIEVVIIGENNKDKLFFKNLSSLIMDLAKINKFSFGKEDINQNY
;
A
#
# COMPACT_ATOMS: atom_id res chain seq x y z
N ARG A 1 -9.21 -10.46 39.72
CA ARG A 1 -8.94 -11.65 40.57
C ARG A 1 -9.66 -12.87 40.00
N ILE A 2 -9.18 -14.07 40.34
CA ILE A 2 -9.85 -15.32 40.04
C ILE A 2 -11.19 -15.34 40.80
N PRO A 3 -12.33 -15.70 40.13
CA PRO A 3 -13.65 -15.73 40.77
C PRO A 3 -13.85 -17.03 41.55
N ALA A 4 -12.96 -17.27 42.51
CA ALA A 4 -12.96 -18.42 43.40
C ALA A 4 -12.79 -17.95 44.84
N TRP A 5 -13.48 -18.63 45.77
CA TRP A 5 -13.44 -18.40 47.20
C TRP A 5 -13.11 -19.69 47.91
N TYR A 6 -12.43 -19.55 49.04
CA TYR A 6 -12.01 -20.68 49.88
C TYR A 6 -12.56 -20.51 51.27
N ASP A 7 -13.04 -21.57 51.89
CA ASP A 7 -13.32 -21.65 53.33
C ASP A 7 -12.06 -22.01 54.12
N GLU A 8 -12.21 -22.11 55.44
CA GLU A 8 -11.12 -22.52 56.34
C GLU A 8 -10.63 -23.93 56.10
N GLU A 9 -11.48 -24.83 55.53
CA GLU A 9 -11.14 -26.18 55.16
C GLU A 9 -10.52 -26.31 53.76
N LYS A 10 -10.33 -25.14 53.07
CA LYS A 10 -9.82 -25.04 51.71
C LYS A 10 -10.73 -25.65 50.63
N ASN A 11 -12.02 -25.77 50.90
CA ASN A 11 -12.98 -26.07 49.87
C ASN A 11 -13.07 -24.90 48.87
N ILE A 12 -13.23 -25.19 47.58
CA ILE A 12 -13.21 -24.22 46.48
C ILE A 12 -14.64 -23.94 46.02
N TYR A 13 -15.05 -22.69 46.05
CA TYR A 13 -16.35 -22.22 45.58
C TYR A 13 -16.17 -21.23 44.43
N VAL A 14 -16.91 -21.37 43.34
CA VAL A 14 -16.77 -20.50 42.14
C VAL A 14 -18.07 -19.74 41.88
N GLY A 15 -17.95 -18.41 41.82
CA GLY A 15 -19.09 -17.53 41.57
C GLY A 15 -18.63 -16.14 41.15
N LYS A 16 -19.56 -15.28 40.74
CA LYS A 16 -19.28 -13.91 40.29
C LYS A 16 -18.77 -13.01 41.40
N ASP A 17 -19.35 -13.17 42.55
CA ASP A 17 -19.04 -12.47 43.80
C ASP A 17 -19.35 -13.39 45.00
N GLU A 18 -19.07 -12.94 46.22
CA GLU A 18 -19.27 -13.70 47.42
C GLU A 18 -20.73 -14.05 47.65
N ASP A 19 -21.66 -13.13 47.33
CA ASP A 19 -23.10 -13.36 47.49
C ASP A 19 -23.61 -14.44 46.53
N ASP A 20 -23.14 -14.46 45.26
CA ASP A 20 -23.42 -15.49 44.29
C ASP A 20 -22.91 -16.88 44.75
N VAL A 21 -21.70 -16.89 45.33
CA VAL A 21 -21.10 -18.11 45.91
C VAL A 21 -21.93 -18.63 47.05
N ARG A 22 -22.29 -17.77 48.04
CA ARG A 22 -23.09 -18.19 49.21
C ARG A 22 -24.44 -18.73 48.78
N LYS A 23 -25.11 -18.06 47.86
CA LYS A 23 -26.40 -18.49 47.31
C LYS A 23 -26.32 -19.80 46.53
N LYS A 24 -25.30 -19.97 45.71
CA LYS A 24 -25.12 -21.11 44.84
C LYS A 24 -24.78 -22.40 45.55
N TYR A 25 -24.02 -22.31 46.63
CA TYR A 25 -23.52 -23.44 47.41
C TYR A 25 -24.16 -23.58 48.78
N ASP A 26 -25.19 -22.76 49.06
CA ASP A 26 -25.91 -22.73 50.35
C ASP A 26 -24.99 -22.58 51.55
N ILE A 27 -24.04 -21.64 51.46
CA ILE A 27 -23.02 -21.39 52.48
C ILE A 27 -23.58 -20.44 53.56
N LYS A 28 -23.50 -20.88 54.82
CA LYS A 28 -23.96 -20.09 55.94
C LYS A 28 -23.18 -18.78 56.11
N SER A 29 -23.83 -17.77 56.65
CA SER A 29 -23.22 -16.42 56.83
C SER A 29 -21.99 -16.42 57.76
N GLU A 30 -21.94 -17.40 58.70
CA GLU A 30 -20.82 -17.51 59.66
C GLU A 30 -19.55 -18.11 59.04
N THR A 31 -19.65 -18.78 57.89
CA THR A 31 -18.48 -19.34 57.18
C THR A 31 -17.64 -18.20 56.59
N ILE A 32 -16.37 -18.12 56.97
CA ILE A 32 -15.43 -17.16 56.43
C ILE A 32 -15.02 -17.61 55.05
N LEU A 33 -15.25 -16.76 54.03
CA LEU A 33 -14.81 -16.98 52.65
C LEU A 33 -13.69 -15.99 52.30
N THR A 34 -12.62 -16.52 51.74
CA THR A 34 -11.48 -15.70 51.25
C THR A 34 -11.38 -15.87 49.75
N GLN A 35 -11.44 -14.74 49.01
CA GLN A 35 -11.28 -14.76 47.56
C GLN A 35 -9.82 -15.04 47.18
N ASP A 36 -9.61 -15.80 46.14
CA ASP A 36 -8.32 -16.04 45.55
C ASP A 36 -7.58 -14.71 45.25
N GLU A 37 -6.31 -14.61 45.66
CA GLU A 37 -5.51 -13.41 45.51
C GLU A 37 -4.94 -13.23 44.13
N ASP A 38 -4.82 -14.32 43.36
CA ASP A 38 -4.29 -14.32 42.01
C ASP A 38 -5.26 -13.73 41.00
N VAL A 39 -4.74 -13.49 39.83
CA VAL A 39 -5.50 -13.11 38.63
C VAL A 39 -5.42 -14.21 37.58
N LEU A 40 -6.38 -14.25 36.68
CA LEU A 40 -6.34 -15.18 35.55
C LEU A 40 -5.12 -14.87 34.66
N ASP A 41 -4.53 -15.92 34.11
CA ASP A 41 -3.44 -15.83 33.13
C ASP A 41 -3.87 -14.97 31.92
N THR A 42 -2.99 -14.08 31.49
CA THR A 42 -3.24 -13.18 30.35
C THR A 42 -3.63 -13.96 29.09
N TRP A 43 -3.01 -15.11 28.83
CA TRP A 43 -3.31 -15.93 27.69
C TRP A 43 -4.68 -16.62 27.78
N PHE A 44 -5.16 -16.89 28.99
CA PHE A 44 -6.53 -17.37 29.19
C PHE A 44 -7.53 -16.28 28.77
N SER A 45 -7.41 -15.08 29.32
CA SER A 45 -8.31 -13.97 29.04
C SER A 45 -8.27 -13.59 27.53
N SER A 46 -7.08 -13.53 26.95
CA SER A 46 -6.91 -13.20 25.52
C SER A 46 -7.46 -14.28 24.58
N SER A 47 -7.55 -15.52 25.03
CA SER A 47 -8.14 -16.61 24.23
C SER A 47 -9.66 -16.51 24.08
N LEU A 48 -10.32 -15.75 24.96
CA LEU A 48 -11.77 -15.48 24.89
C LEU A 48 -12.11 -14.32 23.96
N TRP A 49 -11.12 -13.57 23.51
CA TRP A 49 -11.29 -12.32 22.77
C TRP A 49 -12.22 -12.41 21.56
N PRO A 50 -12.17 -13.43 20.69
CA PRO A 50 -12.99 -13.50 19.49
C PRO A 50 -14.50 -13.48 19.72
N PHE A 51 -14.97 -13.89 20.90
CA PHE A 51 -16.38 -13.96 21.23
C PHE A 51 -16.77 -13.11 22.45
N ALA A 52 -15.89 -12.98 23.45
CA ALA A 52 -16.19 -12.17 24.63
C ALA A 52 -16.40 -10.70 24.30
N THR A 53 -15.60 -10.12 23.40
CA THR A 53 -15.72 -8.72 22.96
C THR A 53 -16.97 -8.44 22.13
N LEU A 54 -17.60 -9.49 21.59
CA LEU A 54 -18.86 -9.41 20.87
C LEU A 54 -20.10 -9.50 21.76
N GLY A 55 -19.89 -9.73 23.07
CA GLY A 55 -20.95 -9.79 24.08
C GLY A 55 -21.31 -11.18 24.59
N TRP A 56 -20.58 -12.25 24.17
CA TRP A 56 -20.74 -13.58 24.78
C TRP A 56 -20.54 -13.50 26.32
N PRO A 57 -21.31 -14.22 27.16
CA PRO A 57 -22.16 -15.35 26.82
C PRO A 57 -23.59 -15.02 26.34
N ASN A 58 -23.94 -13.73 26.19
CA ASN A 58 -25.24 -13.38 25.65
C ASN A 58 -25.27 -13.58 24.11
N GLU A 59 -26.41 -14.03 23.58
CA GLU A 59 -26.63 -14.14 22.13
C GLU A 59 -26.93 -12.78 21.52
N THR A 60 -25.88 -11.96 21.37
CA THR A 60 -26.00 -10.63 20.78
C THR A 60 -26.03 -10.69 19.25
N GLU A 61 -26.59 -9.68 18.59
CA GLU A 61 -26.51 -9.54 17.13
C GLU A 61 -25.06 -9.44 16.63
N ARG A 62 -24.13 -8.91 17.46
CA ARG A 62 -22.71 -8.88 17.14
C ARG A 62 -22.09 -10.28 17.09
N VAL A 63 -22.40 -11.15 18.03
CA VAL A 63 -21.95 -12.54 18.02
C VAL A 63 -22.48 -13.24 16.77
N LYS A 64 -23.78 -13.12 16.47
CA LYS A 64 -24.39 -13.75 15.29
C LYS A 64 -23.81 -13.27 13.96
N THR A 65 -23.43 -11.99 13.88
CA THR A 65 -22.92 -11.36 12.64
C THR A 65 -21.41 -11.61 12.44
N PHE A 66 -20.61 -11.48 13.50
CA PHE A 66 -19.15 -11.41 13.38
C PHE A 66 -18.40 -12.63 13.89
N TYR A 67 -19.10 -13.62 14.45
CA TYR A 67 -18.50 -14.89 14.84
C TYR A 67 -19.05 -16.03 13.95
N PRO A 68 -18.20 -16.87 13.35
CA PRO A 68 -16.73 -16.79 13.34
C PRO A 68 -16.20 -15.61 12.50
N THR A 69 -15.06 -15.03 12.90
CA THR A 69 -14.37 -13.95 12.19
C THR A 69 -13.89 -14.43 10.82
N SER A 70 -13.84 -13.55 9.82
CA SER A 70 -13.38 -13.92 8.47
C SER A 70 -11.88 -14.25 8.46
N VAL A 71 -11.04 -13.42 9.07
CA VAL A 71 -9.60 -13.62 9.11
C VAL A 71 -9.00 -13.16 10.44
N LEU A 72 -8.07 -13.94 10.98
CA LEU A 72 -7.18 -13.55 12.07
C LEU A 72 -5.80 -13.21 11.51
N ILE A 73 -5.26 -12.04 11.87
CA ILE A 73 -3.91 -11.62 11.51
C ILE A 73 -3.02 -11.70 12.74
N THR A 74 -1.91 -12.44 12.65
CA THR A 74 -1.03 -12.70 13.80
C THR A 74 0.44 -12.89 13.39
N GLY A 75 1.35 -12.71 14.35
CA GLY A 75 2.73 -13.15 14.23
C GLY A 75 2.86 -14.67 14.45
N PHE A 76 3.88 -15.27 13.88
CA PHE A 76 4.14 -16.71 14.06
C PHE A 76 4.54 -17.08 15.49
N ASP A 77 5.12 -16.14 16.23
CA ASP A 77 5.65 -16.33 17.58
C ASP A 77 4.56 -16.54 18.65
N ILE A 78 3.29 -16.17 18.36
CA ILE A 78 2.16 -16.33 19.27
C ILE A 78 1.10 -17.34 18.76
N ILE A 79 1.39 -18.14 17.74
CA ILE A 79 0.46 -19.16 17.24
C ILE A 79 0.05 -20.12 18.37
N PHE A 80 1.01 -20.64 19.12
CA PHE A 80 0.72 -21.57 20.23
C PHE A 80 0.07 -20.88 21.42
N PHE A 81 0.57 -19.72 21.79
CA PHE A 81 0.14 -19.03 23.00
C PHE A 81 -1.24 -18.36 22.84
N TRP A 82 -1.58 -17.94 21.64
CA TRP A 82 -2.80 -17.19 21.38
C TRP A 82 -3.75 -17.91 20.43
N VAL A 83 -3.33 -18.23 19.21
CA VAL A 83 -4.20 -18.78 18.18
C VAL A 83 -4.76 -20.15 18.58
N ALA A 84 -3.89 -21.08 19.00
CA ALA A 84 -4.31 -22.43 19.43
C ALA A 84 -5.27 -22.35 20.64
N ARG A 85 -5.00 -21.45 21.59
CA ARG A 85 -5.88 -21.26 22.75
C ARG A 85 -7.23 -20.66 22.37
N MET A 86 -7.30 -19.71 21.43
CA MET A 86 -8.56 -19.20 20.90
C MET A 86 -9.39 -20.31 20.24
N ILE A 87 -8.76 -21.18 19.47
CA ILE A 87 -9.43 -22.34 18.86
C ILE A 87 -9.99 -23.28 19.94
N MET A 88 -9.19 -23.61 20.96
CA MET A 88 -9.62 -24.48 22.07
C MET A 88 -10.80 -23.88 22.83
N MET A 89 -10.72 -22.60 23.20
CA MET A 89 -11.78 -21.92 23.97
C MET A 89 -13.03 -21.68 23.11
N GLY A 90 -12.89 -21.31 21.83
CA GLY A 90 -14.02 -21.20 20.91
C GLY A 90 -14.78 -22.50 20.75
N LYS A 91 -14.06 -23.62 20.53
CA LYS A 91 -14.68 -24.96 20.48
C LYS A 91 -15.34 -25.36 21.79
N LYS A 92 -14.72 -25.03 22.93
CA LYS A 92 -15.24 -25.38 24.25
C LYS A 92 -16.48 -24.59 24.65
N PHE A 93 -16.47 -23.25 24.42
CA PHE A 93 -17.51 -22.36 24.95
C PHE A 93 -18.60 -22.01 23.92
N VAL A 94 -18.25 -21.94 22.63
CA VAL A 94 -19.18 -21.54 21.56
C VAL A 94 -19.51 -22.70 20.62
N GLY A 95 -18.70 -23.75 20.62
CA GLY A 95 -18.92 -24.95 19.79
C GLY A 95 -18.29 -24.87 18.40
N GLU A 96 -17.72 -23.73 18.02
CA GLU A 96 -17.21 -23.48 16.67
C GLU A 96 -15.80 -22.86 16.70
N ILE A 97 -15.03 -23.05 15.62
CA ILE A 97 -13.71 -22.42 15.43
C ILE A 97 -13.90 -20.91 15.22
N PRO A 98 -13.14 -20.04 15.92
CA PRO A 98 -13.42 -18.60 15.98
C PRO A 98 -13.08 -17.81 14.72
N PHE A 99 -12.39 -18.36 13.74
CA PHE A 99 -12.00 -17.70 12.49
C PHE A 99 -11.87 -18.70 11.34
N LYS A 100 -12.13 -18.20 10.12
CA LYS A 100 -12.09 -19.03 8.89
C LYS A 100 -10.68 -19.14 8.32
N GLU A 101 -9.92 -18.08 8.41
CA GLU A 101 -8.56 -17.97 7.84
C GLU A 101 -7.61 -17.37 8.88
N ILE A 102 -6.32 -17.71 8.75
CA ILE A 102 -5.24 -17.17 9.59
C ILE A 102 -4.17 -16.62 8.65
N TYR A 103 -3.96 -15.30 8.70
CA TYR A 103 -2.85 -14.66 8.02
C TYR A 103 -1.68 -14.49 8.98
N VAL A 104 -0.56 -15.16 8.71
CA VAL A 104 0.65 -15.08 9.54
C VAL A 104 1.62 -14.08 8.90
N HIS A 105 1.80 -12.92 9.56
CA HIS A 105 2.73 -11.89 9.12
C HIS A 105 4.15 -12.10 9.64
N GLY A 106 5.14 -11.53 8.94
CA GLY A 106 6.52 -11.46 9.41
C GLY A 106 6.71 -10.43 10.52
N LEU A 107 7.77 -10.58 11.32
CA LEU A 107 8.15 -9.62 12.34
C LEU A 107 8.97 -8.48 11.72
N VAL A 108 8.75 -7.26 12.19
CA VAL A 108 9.56 -6.09 11.80
C VAL A 108 10.87 -6.10 12.57
N LYS A 109 11.98 -6.11 11.83
CA LYS A 109 13.35 -6.07 12.35
C LYS A 109 14.01 -4.76 11.94
N ASP A 110 15.07 -4.38 12.66
CA ASP A 110 15.89 -3.21 12.30
C ASP A 110 16.68 -3.45 10.99
N SER A 111 17.37 -2.42 10.51
CA SER A 111 18.17 -2.48 9.28
C SER A 111 19.28 -3.53 9.31
N SER A 112 19.70 -3.98 10.51
CA SER A 112 20.68 -5.05 10.73
C SER A 112 20.06 -6.44 10.88
N GLY A 113 18.74 -6.57 10.71
CA GLY A 113 18.00 -7.83 10.85
C GLY A 113 17.74 -8.27 12.30
N LYS A 114 17.92 -7.39 13.29
CA LYS A 114 17.71 -7.72 14.70
C LYS A 114 16.28 -7.35 15.13
N LYS A 115 15.69 -8.19 16.00
CA LYS A 115 14.40 -7.90 16.62
C LYS A 115 14.48 -6.57 17.37
N MET A 116 13.51 -5.68 17.12
CA MET A 116 13.40 -4.41 17.84
C MET A 116 12.94 -4.65 19.28
N SER A 117 13.59 -4.01 20.23
CA SER A 117 13.22 -4.05 21.64
C SER A 117 13.67 -2.79 22.38
N LYS A 118 12.91 -2.41 23.43
CA LYS A 118 13.26 -1.26 24.28
C LYS A 118 14.64 -1.42 24.90
N SER A 119 14.98 -2.62 25.39
CA SER A 119 16.28 -2.91 26.01
C SER A 119 17.46 -2.73 25.07
N LYS A 120 17.27 -2.89 23.76
CA LYS A 120 18.32 -2.65 22.75
C LYS A 120 18.38 -1.22 22.23
N GLY A 121 17.36 -0.40 22.56
CA GLY A 121 17.24 0.98 22.08
C GLY A 121 17.15 1.11 20.55
N ASN A 122 16.71 0.06 19.84
CA ASN A 122 16.58 0.04 18.38
C ASN A 122 15.13 0.13 17.90
N ILE A 123 14.20 0.47 18.79
CA ILE A 123 12.81 0.72 18.41
C ILE A 123 12.73 2.07 17.70
N ILE A 124 11.94 2.08 16.62
CA ILE A 124 11.51 3.30 15.94
C ILE A 124 10.01 3.39 16.12
N ASP A 125 9.53 4.51 16.68
CA ASP A 125 8.10 4.77 16.80
C ASP A 125 7.54 5.15 15.42
N PRO A 126 6.45 4.52 14.95
CA PRO A 126 5.79 4.92 13.71
C PRO A 126 5.44 6.41 13.62
N ILE A 127 5.07 7.04 14.74
CA ILE A 127 4.76 8.48 14.80
C ILE A 127 5.99 9.32 14.44
N ASP A 128 7.19 8.92 14.91
CA ASP A 128 8.43 9.62 14.55
C ASP A 128 8.77 9.53 13.06
N LEU A 129 8.27 8.50 12.36
CA LEU A 129 8.40 8.36 10.91
C LEU A 129 7.35 9.19 10.16
N ILE A 130 6.15 9.30 10.72
CA ILE A 130 5.04 10.03 10.11
C ILE A 130 5.29 11.54 10.22
N ASP A 131 5.58 12.04 11.42
CA ASP A 131 5.64 13.46 11.74
C ASP A 131 7.08 14.02 11.69
N GLY A 132 8.07 13.13 11.72
CA GLY A 132 9.47 13.47 11.90
C GLY A 132 9.84 13.69 13.37
N ILE A 133 11.14 13.61 13.70
CA ILE A 133 11.65 13.88 15.03
C ILE A 133 13.07 14.44 14.97
N LYS A 134 13.36 15.47 15.75
CA LYS A 134 14.72 16.05 15.88
C LYS A 134 15.64 15.06 16.59
N LEU A 135 16.93 15.16 16.29
CA LEU A 135 17.94 14.25 16.85
C LEU A 135 17.92 14.22 18.41
N GLU A 136 17.83 15.37 19.07
CA GLU A 136 17.86 15.44 20.52
C GLU A 136 16.68 14.72 21.16
N ASP A 137 15.47 14.94 20.62
CA ASP A 137 14.24 14.29 21.09
C ASP A 137 14.28 12.78 20.86
N LEU A 138 14.79 12.35 19.70
CA LEU A 138 14.96 10.93 19.36
C LEU A 138 15.95 10.25 20.33
N ILE A 139 17.07 10.92 20.65
CA ILE A 139 18.05 10.41 21.63
C ILE A 139 17.40 10.26 23.00
N ASN A 140 16.70 11.27 23.45
CA ASN A 140 16.01 11.25 24.74
C ASN A 140 14.95 10.14 24.79
N LYS A 141 14.13 10.01 23.75
CA LYS A 141 13.10 8.98 23.65
C LYS A 141 13.68 7.56 23.66
N ARG A 142 14.76 7.31 22.93
CA ARG A 142 15.39 5.97 22.83
C ARG A 142 16.22 5.61 24.07
N ALA A 143 16.74 6.61 24.79
CA ALA A 143 17.56 6.42 26.00
C ALA A 143 16.76 6.50 27.30
N SER A 144 15.46 6.81 27.27
CA SER A 144 14.59 6.87 28.44
C SER A 144 13.96 5.52 28.77
N ASN A 145 13.62 5.31 30.04
CA ASN A 145 12.88 4.14 30.53
C ASN A 145 13.50 2.79 30.13
N LEU A 146 14.83 2.72 30.17
CA LEU A 146 15.56 1.50 29.86
C LEU A 146 15.50 0.52 31.04
N MET A 147 15.33 -0.77 30.73
CA MET A 147 15.47 -1.84 31.74
C MET A 147 16.92 -1.97 32.27
N GLN A 148 17.91 -1.50 31.49
CA GLN A 148 19.33 -1.49 31.82
C GLN A 148 19.86 -0.06 31.62
N PRO A 149 19.88 0.78 32.66
CA PRO A 149 20.28 2.20 32.58
C PRO A 149 21.72 2.40 32.05
N GLU A 150 22.62 1.46 32.29
CA GLU A 150 24.02 1.47 31.82
C GLU A 150 24.12 1.44 30.28
N MET A 151 23.09 1.01 29.58
CA MET A 151 23.07 1.01 28.12
C MET A 151 22.79 2.40 27.51
N ALA A 152 22.36 3.39 28.31
CA ALA A 152 21.92 4.68 27.81
C ALA A 152 22.97 5.40 26.93
N GLU A 153 24.22 5.48 27.40
CA GLU A 153 25.29 6.16 26.65
C GLU A 153 25.61 5.48 25.33
N LYS A 154 25.59 4.15 25.29
CA LYS A 154 25.77 3.37 24.05
C LYS A 154 24.63 3.63 23.06
N ILE A 155 23.39 3.67 23.56
CA ILE A 155 22.19 3.95 22.74
C ILE A 155 22.25 5.36 22.18
N LYS A 156 22.60 6.36 22.98
CA LYS A 156 22.78 7.76 22.53
C LYS A 156 23.81 7.86 21.39
N LYS A 157 24.98 7.23 21.57
CA LYS A 157 26.05 7.22 20.56
C LYS A 157 25.60 6.55 19.25
N ASN A 158 24.91 5.41 19.35
CA ASN A 158 24.41 4.69 18.20
C ASN A 158 23.32 5.48 17.46
N THR A 159 22.41 6.12 18.20
CA THR A 159 21.36 6.96 17.64
C THR A 159 21.94 8.15 16.86
N LYS A 160 22.94 8.86 17.41
CA LYS A 160 23.64 9.94 16.70
C LYS A 160 24.31 9.45 15.41
N LYS A 161 24.86 8.24 15.40
CA LYS A 161 25.51 7.67 14.22
C LYS A 161 24.48 7.25 13.16
N GLU A 162 23.36 6.68 13.57
CA GLU A 162 22.35 6.15 12.68
C GLU A 162 21.43 7.26 12.10
N TYR A 163 21.13 8.29 12.91
CA TYR A 163 20.22 9.39 12.57
C TYR A 163 20.88 10.76 12.86
N PRO A 164 21.93 11.17 12.15
CA PRO A 164 22.70 12.38 12.49
C PRO A 164 21.92 13.69 12.43
N GLN A 165 20.80 13.71 11.69
CA GLN A 165 19.90 14.86 11.57
C GLN A 165 18.52 14.61 12.23
N GLY A 166 18.33 13.48 12.92
CA GLY A 166 17.01 13.01 13.33
C GLY A 166 16.32 12.22 12.22
N ILE A 167 15.01 12.21 12.22
CA ILE A 167 14.19 11.53 11.22
C ILE A 167 13.27 12.56 10.57
N ASP A 168 13.29 12.64 9.24
CA ASP A 168 12.38 13.50 8.48
C ASP A 168 10.94 12.99 8.56
N SER A 169 9.96 13.89 8.35
CA SER A 169 8.57 13.51 8.17
C SER A 169 8.38 12.82 6.81
N TYR A 170 7.83 11.61 6.84
CA TYR A 170 7.53 10.85 5.62
C TYR A 170 6.04 10.79 5.30
N GLY A 171 5.18 11.01 6.30
CA GLY A 171 3.74 10.91 6.20
C GLY A 171 3.22 9.46 6.32
N THR A 172 1.94 9.35 6.67
CA THR A 172 1.29 8.08 6.97
C THR A 172 1.24 7.14 5.76
N ASP A 173 0.89 7.66 4.58
CA ASP A 173 0.71 6.83 3.38
C ASP A 173 2.02 6.23 2.86
N ALA A 174 3.13 6.97 2.96
CA ALA A 174 4.45 6.44 2.62
C ALA A 174 4.83 5.26 3.53
N LEU A 175 4.56 5.36 4.83
CA LEU A 175 4.81 4.29 5.79
C LEU A 175 3.91 3.08 5.53
N ARG A 176 2.60 3.29 5.33
CA ARG A 176 1.63 2.23 5.02
C ARG A 176 2.00 1.49 3.74
N PHE A 177 2.36 2.24 2.68
CA PHE A 177 2.79 1.63 1.41
C PHE A 177 4.10 0.85 1.56
N THR A 178 5.03 1.34 2.39
CA THR A 178 6.27 0.60 2.71
C THR A 178 5.94 -0.76 3.30
N PHE A 179 5.07 -0.82 4.32
CA PHE A 179 4.68 -2.08 4.93
C PHE A 179 3.94 -2.99 3.96
N ALA A 180 2.99 -2.48 3.18
CA ALA A 180 2.31 -3.27 2.16
C ALA A 180 3.30 -3.88 1.15
N SER A 181 4.28 -3.10 0.68
CA SER A 181 5.30 -3.58 -0.26
C SER A 181 6.26 -4.64 0.30
N LEU A 182 6.35 -4.73 1.63
CA LEU A 182 7.21 -5.69 2.34
C LEU A 182 6.42 -6.87 2.92
N ALA A 183 5.09 -6.81 2.90
CA ALA A 183 4.20 -7.82 3.46
C ALA A 183 4.13 -9.05 2.55
N SER A 184 5.20 -9.85 2.56
CA SER A 184 5.24 -11.19 1.98
C SER A 184 4.93 -12.23 3.03
N ASN A 185 4.28 -13.33 2.65
CA ASN A 185 3.85 -14.39 3.57
C ASN A 185 5.02 -14.95 4.38
N GLY A 186 4.94 -14.87 5.71
CA GLY A 186 5.80 -15.57 6.67
C GLY A 186 7.28 -15.12 6.72
N ARG A 187 7.66 -14.05 6.05
CA ARG A 187 9.05 -13.54 6.08
C ARG A 187 9.17 -12.31 6.98
N ASP A 188 10.24 -12.29 7.76
CA ASP A 188 10.56 -11.10 8.56
C ASP A 188 10.85 -9.88 7.67
N ILE A 189 10.42 -8.72 8.14
CA ILE A 189 10.51 -7.45 7.44
C ILE A 189 11.75 -6.70 7.96
N ASN A 190 12.79 -6.59 7.14
CA ASN A 190 13.92 -5.72 7.44
C ASN A 190 13.56 -4.28 7.07
N PHE A 191 13.29 -3.48 8.09
CA PHE A 191 12.87 -2.09 7.92
C PHE A 191 14.03 -1.20 7.47
N ASN A 192 13.80 -0.37 6.44
CA ASN A 192 14.79 0.56 5.90
C ASN A 192 14.14 1.90 5.56
N LEU A 193 14.65 2.99 6.16
CA LEU A 193 14.15 4.36 5.96
C LEU A 193 14.20 4.82 4.50
N LYS A 194 15.22 4.42 3.73
CA LYS A 194 15.32 4.80 2.30
C LYS A 194 14.13 4.30 1.47
N ARG A 195 13.49 3.19 1.89
CA ARG A 195 12.26 2.72 1.24
C ARG A 195 11.09 3.64 1.55
N VAL A 196 10.96 4.09 2.80
CA VAL A 196 9.91 5.03 3.21
C VAL A 196 10.05 6.35 2.44
N GLU A 197 11.27 6.86 2.33
CA GLU A 197 11.60 8.04 1.51
C GLU A 197 11.21 7.84 0.04
N GLY A 198 11.53 6.68 -0.54
CA GLY A 198 11.12 6.33 -1.90
C GLY A 198 9.61 6.39 -2.10
N TYR A 199 8.84 5.89 -1.12
CA TYR A 199 7.38 5.94 -1.20
C TYR A 199 6.78 7.31 -0.85
N ARG A 200 7.46 8.15 -0.05
CA ARG A 200 7.12 9.58 0.05
C ARG A 200 7.23 10.26 -1.32
N ASN A 201 8.29 9.97 -2.06
CA ASN A 201 8.47 10.50 -3.42
C ASN A 201 7.38 9.97 -4.38
N PHE A 202 6.89 8.75 -4.17
CA PHE A 202 5.74 8.22 -4.89
C PHE A 202 4.44 8.97 -4.58
N CYS A 203 4.16 9.29 -3.31
CA CYS A 203 3.03 10.14 -2.93
C CYS A 203 3.12 11.51 -3.62
N ASN A 204 4.30 12.14 -3.63
CA ASN A 204 4.53 13.42 -4.31
C ASN A 204 4.33 13.32 -5.82
N LYS A 205 4.75 12.21 -6.44
CA LYS A 205 4.55 11.97 -7.89
C LYS A 205 3.07 11.87 -8.22
N LEU A 206 2.30 11.11 -7.43
CA LEU A 206 0.84 10.97 -7.59
C LEU A 206 0.14 12.33 -7.44
N TRP A 207 0.51 13.08 -6.40
CA TRP A 207 -0.02 14.43 -6.17
C TRP A 207 0.23 15.38 -7.34
N ASN A 208 1.46 15.41 -7.86
CA ASN A 208 1.81 16.25 -9.00
C ASN A 208 1.09 15.82 -10.29
N ALA A 209 0.89 14.51 -10.50
CA ALA A 209 0.10 14.00 -11.61
C ALA A 209 -1.37 14.46 -11.51
N ALA A 210 -1.96 14.36 -10.32
CA ALA A 210 -3.32 14.81 -10.06
C ALA A 210 -3.48 16.32 -10.29
N ARG A 211 -2.53 17.14 -9.81
CA ARG A 211 -2.52 18.60 -10.08
C ARG A 211 -2.51 18.89 -11.57
N TYR A 212 -1.67 18.20 -12.35
CA TYR A 212 -1.63 18.36 -13.80
C TYR A 212 -2.99 18.03 -14.43
N VAL A 213 -3.58 16.89 -14.07
CA VAL A 213 -4.90 16.47 -14.60
C VAL A 213 -5.98 17.48 -14.22
N LYS A 214 -5.98 18.00 -12.99
CA LYS A 214 -6.91 19.03 -12.54
C LYS A 214 -6.79 20.32 -13.37
N MET A 215 -5.56 20.78 -13.61
CA MET A 215 -5.32 21.97 -14.42
C MET A 215 -5.86 21.82 -15.85
N GLN A 216 -5.73 20.64 -16.46
CA GLN A 216 -6.27 20.38 -17.80
C GLN A 216 -7.79 20.24 -17.81
N SER A 217 -8.39 19.91 -16.67
CA SER A 217 -9.83 19.56 -16.56
C SER A 217 -10.75 20.72 -16.24
N GLN A 218 -10.24 21.93 -16.11
CA GLN A 218 -11.08 23.09 -15.74
C GLN A 218 -12.09 23.41 -16.85
N ASN A 219 -13.38 23.40 -16.50
CA ASN A 219 -14.51 23.86 -17.32
C ASN A 219 -15.00 22.98 -18.47
N GLN A 220 -14.86 21.66 -18.41
CA GLN A 220 -15.39 20.78 -19.46
C GLN A 220 -16.42 19.79 -18.94
N SER A 221 -17.56 19.70 -19.62
CA SER A 221 -18.47 18.54 -19.56
C SER A 221 -18.02 17.51 -20.59
N TYR A 222 -18.02 16.23 -20.22
CA TYR A 222 -17.53 15.16 -21.07
C TYR A 222 -18.69 14.25 -21.46
N ASP A 223 -19.20 14.41 -22.69
CA ASP A 223 -20.03 13.40 -23.36
C ASP A 223 -19.12 12.73 -24.39
N ILE A 224 -18.59 11.56 -24.05
CA ILE A 224 -17.50 10.93 -24.80
C ILE A 224 -17.94 9.57 -25.34
N GLU A 225 -17.88 9.44 -26.65
CA GLU A 225 -18.02 8.18 -27.35
C GLU A 225 -16.70 7.41 -27.35
N SER A 226 -16.67 6.21 -26.76
CA SER A 226 -15.46 5.36 -26.66
C SER A 226 -14.87 4.95 -28.02
N GLU A 227 -15.69 4.99 -29.08
CA GLU A 227 -15.25 4.70 -30.46
C GLU A 227 -14.21 5.69 -31.01
N LYS A 228 -14.07 6.84 -30.36
CA LYS A 228 -13.11 7.89 -30.73
C LYS A 228 -11.79 7.83 -29.96
N PHE A 229 -11.59 6.80 -29.13
CA PHE A 229 -10.32 6.63 -28.42
C PHE A 229 -9.16 6.35 -29.38
N SER A 230 -8.00 6.92 -29.06
CA SER A 230 -6.76 6.65 -29.80
C SER A 230 -6.07 5.36 -29.30
N ASP A 231 -5.06 4.88 -30.04
CA ASP A 231 -4.32 3.69 -29.65
C ASP A 231 -3.66 3.83 -28.27
N GLU A 232 -3.21 5.02 -27.91
CA GLU A 232 -2.63 5.30 -26.58
C GLU A 232 -3.68 5.22 -25.47
N ASP A 233 -4.92 5.63 -25.76
CA ASP A 233 -6.04 5.54 -24.83
C ASP A 233 -6.41 4.07 -24.62
N PHE A 234 -6.49 3.27 -25.70
CA PHE A 234 -6.73 1.84 -25.59
C PHE A 234 -5.58 1.12 -24.88
N TRP A 235 -4.33 1.51 -25.13
CA TRP A 235 -3.17 0.95 -24.47
C TRP A 235 -3.22 1.13 -22.95
N ILE A 236 -3.42 2.35 -22.47
CA ILE A 236 -3.43 2.60 -21.01
C ILE A 236 -4.67 1.98 -20.33
N ARG A 237 -5.83 1.95 -21.02
CA ARG A 237 -7.03 1.30 -20.50
C ARG A 237 -6.83 -0.22 -20.41
N LYS A 238 -6.24 -0.85 -21.39
CA LYS A 238 -5.88 -2.29 -21.35
C LYS A 238 -4.92 -2.60 -20.19
N LYS A 239 -3.92 -1.75 -19.98
CA LYS A 239 -3.02 -1.84 -18.82
C LYS A 239 -3.75 -1.71 -17.50
N LEU A 240 -4.71 -0.78 -17.41
CA LEU A 240 -5.54 -0.59 -16.21
C LEU A 240 -6.44 -1.80 -15.96
N SER A 241 -7.06 -2.39 -16.98
CA SER A 241 -7.85 -3.63 -16.86
C SER A 241 -7.03 -4.77 -16.24
N THR A 242 -5.83 -4.98 -16.74
CA THR A 242 -4.88 -5.97 -16.20
C THR A 242 -4.53 -5.65 -14.75
N LEU A 243 -4.22 -4.38 -14.43
CA LEU A 243 -3.90 -3.95 -13.06
C LEU A 243 -5.04 -4.23 -12.08
N ILE A 244 -6.30 -3.94 -12.47
CA ILE A 244 -7.48 -4.18 -11.63
C ILE A 244 -7.60 -5.67 -11.31
N THR A 245 -7.47 -6.52 -12.30
CA THR A 245 -7.54 -7.98 -12.15
C THR A 245 -6.43 -8.50 -11.24
N ASP A 246 -5.18 -8.11 -11.51
CA ASP A 246 -4.01 -8.56 -10.74
C ASP A 246 -4.04 -8.06 -9.30
N THR A 247 -4.52 -6.83 -9.08
CA THR A 247 -4.62 -6.26 -7.72
C THR A 247 -5.71 -6.98 -6.92
N LYS A 248 -6.87 -7.26 -7.54
CA LYS A 248 -7.95 -8.02 -6.90
C LYS A 248 -7.51 -9.42 -6.52
N GLU A 249 -6.82 -10.12 -7.41
CA GLU A 249 -6.28 -11.46 -7.14
C GLU A 249 -5.18 -11.42 -6.05
N SER A 250 -4.34 -10.39 -6.08
CA SER A 250 -3.31 -10.19 -5.05
C SER A 250 -3.92 -9.99 -3.67
N TYR A 251 -4.98 -9.20 -3.53
CA TYR A 251 -5.69 -9.01 -2.26
C TYR A 251 -6.37 -10.27 -1.79
N LYS A 252 -7.02 -11.02 -2.69
CA LYS A 252 -7.67 -12.30 -2.39
C LYS A 252 -6.69 -13.33 -1.82
N ASN A 253 -5.43 -13.30 -2.29
CA ASN A 253 -4.38 -14.22 -1.86
C ASN A 253 -3.46 -13.63 -0.77
N TYR A 254 -3.83 -12.50 -0.14
CA TYR A 254 -3.01 -11.78 0.86
C TYR A 254 -1.61 -11.43 0.38
N ARG A 255 -1.41 -11.23 -0.95
CA ARG A 255 -0.16 -10.81 -1.56
C ARG A 255 -0.11 -9.29 -1.70
N PHE A 256 -0.09 -8.61 -0.56
CA PHE A 256 -0.03 -7.14 -0.50
C PHE A 256 1.24 -6.60 -1.18
N ASP A 257 2.33 -7.35 -1.13
CA ASP A 257 3.59 -7.05 -1.82
C ASP A 257 3.41 -6.97 -3.34
N TYR A 258 2.67 -7.89 -3.93
CA TYR A 258 2.37 -7.86 -5.37
C TYR A 258 1.38 -6.75 -5.72
N ALA A 259 0.33 -6.55 -4.92
CA ALA A 259 -0.59 -5.44 -5.12
C ALA A 259 0.17 -4.10 -5.12
N ALA A 260 0.98 -3.84 -4.10
CA ALA A 260 1.79 -2.62 -4.00
C ALA A 260 2.76 -2.46 -5.19
N LYS A 261 3.47 -3.52 -5.58
CA LYS A 261 4.39 -3.51 -6.72
C LYS A 261 3.69 -3.17 -8.03
N ASN A 262 2.56 -3.81 -8.32
CA ASN A 262 1.82 -3.60 -9.56
C ASN A 262 1.24 -2.17 -9.62
N LEU A 263 0.66 -1.71 -8.51
CA LEU A 263 0.15 -0.33 -8.38
C LEU A 263 1.26 0.71 -8.57
N TYR A 264 2.40 0.53 -7.91
CA TYR A 264 3.55 1.43 -8.08
C TYR A 264 4.04 1.47 -9.53
N SER A 265 4.21 0.30 -10.16
CA SER A 265 4.70 0.20 -11.53
C SER A 265 3.76 0.89 -12.52
N PHE A 266 2.46 0.61 -12.44
CA PHE A 266 1.48 1.22 -13.33
C PHE A 266 1.43 2.75 -13.15
N VAL A 267 1.33 3.24 -11.92
CA VAL A 267 1.24 4.68 -11.66
C VAL A 267 2.51 5.39 -12.08
N TRP A 268 3.67 4.88 -11.70
CA TRP A 268 4.95 5.54 -11.98
C TRP A 268 5.33 5.43 -13.45
N GLN A 269 5.30 4.21 -14.01
CA GLN A 269 5.78 3.96 -15.36
C GLN A 269 4.70 4.21 -16.42
N ASP A 270 3.59 3.46 -16.37
CA ASP A 270 2.62 3.50 -17.46
C ASP A 270 1.85 4.82 -17.48
N TYR A 271 1.32 5.26 -16.33
CA TYR A 271 0.51 6.47 -16.26
C TYR A 271 1.34 7.76 -16.27
N CYS A 272 2.29 7.92 -15.31
CA CYS A 272 3.02 9.17 -15.16
C CYS A 272 4.13 9.37 -16.19
N ASN A 273 4.94 8.33 -16.47
CA ASN A 273 6.08 8.48 -17.39
C ASN A 273 5.70 8.37 -18.87
N TRP A 274 4.58 7.69 -19.17
CA TRP A 274 4.16 7.51 -20.55
C TRP A 274 2.86 8.22 -20.86
N TYR A 275 1.74 7.81 -20.30
CA TYR A 275 0.44 8.33 -20.73
C TYR A 275 0.29 9.84 -20.52
N ILE A 276 0.71 10.37 -19.36
CA ILE A 276 0.71 11.82 -19.12
C ILE A 276 1.66 12.55 -20.11
N GLU A 277 2.85 12.03 -20.37
CA GLU A 277 3.80 12.69 -21.29
C GLU A 277 3.32 12.63 -22.74
N ILE A 278 2.71 11.54 -23.17
CA ILE A 278 2.03 11.43 -24.47
C ILE A 278 0.90 12.46 -24.58
N SER A 279 0.06 12.52 -23.54
CA SER A 279 -1.03 13.49 -23.45
C SER A 279 -0.54 14.94 -23.53
N LYS A 280 0.57 15.27 -22.86
CA LYS A 280 1.19 16.60 -22.93
C LYS A 280 1.64 16.94 -24.35
N SER A 281 2.32 16.01 -25.05
CA SER A 281 2.76 16.23 -26.41
C SER A 281 1.58 16.49 -27.35
N LYS A 282 0.46 15.76 -27.20
CA LYS A 282 -0.74 15.96 -28.00
C LYS A 282 -1.46 17.26 -27.67
N LEU A 283 -1.69 17.55 -26.38
CA LEU A 283 -2.41 18.75 -25.93
C LEU A 283 -1.68 20.07 -26.25
N ASN A 284 -0.36 20.04 -26.46
CA ASN A 284 0.46 21.21 -26.82
C ASN A 284 0.51 21.46 -28.33
N LYS A 285 -0.20 20.68 -29.16
CA LYS A 285 -0.26 20.93 -30.61
C LYS A 285 -1.24 22.05 -30.93
N ASP A 286 -0.84 23.02 -31.74
CA ASP A 286 -1.66 24.19 -32.10
C ASP A 286 -2.97 23.84 -32.81
N ASN A 287 -3.05 22.68 -33.48
CA ASN A 287 -4.17 22.26 -34.32
C ASN A 287 -4.93 21.05 -33.75
N ILE A 288 -4.85 20.79 -32.44
CA ILE A 288 -5.66 19.75 -31.79
C ILE A 288 -7.15 20.13 -31.81
N SER A 289 -8.02 19.20 -32.20
CA SER A 289 -9.45 19.43 -32.18
C SER A 289 -10.00 19.44 -30.73
N GLU A 290 -11.06 20.20 -30.48
CA GLU A 290 -11.71 20.22 -29.15
C GLU A 290 -12.25 18.84 -28.75
N VAL A 291 -12.67 18.04 -29.70
CA VAL A 291 -13.12 16.65 -29.46
C VAL A 291 -11.95 15.79 -28.98
N GLU A 292 -10.82 15.82 -29.68
CA GLU A 292 -9.62 15.06 -29.31
C GLU A 292 -9.09 15.49 -27.93
N LYS A 293 -9.07 16.80 -27.68
CA LYS A 293 -8.69 17.38 -26.39
C LYS A 293 -9.59 16.88 -25.26
N SER A 294 -10.91 16.88 -25.48
CA SER A 294 -11.90 16.39 -24.52
C SER A 294 -11.73 14.90 -24.20
N ILE A 295 -11.42 14.08 -25.21
CA ILE A 295 -11.15 12.65 -25.06
C ILE A 295 -9.90 12.41 -24.20
N ILE A 296 -8.80 13.10 -24.48
CA ILE A 296 -7.54 12.97 -23.73
C ILE A 296 -7.78 13.33 -22.25
N ILE A 297 -8.44 14.47 -21.99
CA ILE A 297 -8.70 14.93 -20.63
C ILE A 297 -9.65 13.99 -19.89
N TYR A 298 -10.68 13.48 -20.55
CA TYR A 298 -11.57 12.47 -19.97
C TYR A 298 -10.80 11.23 -19.54
N ASN A 299 -9.96 10.65 -20.44
CA ASN A 299 -9.17 9.48 -20.10
C ASN A 299 -8.16 9.74 -18.97
N LEU A 300 -7.48 10.89 -18.97
CA LEU A 300 -6.61 11.28 -17.85
C LEU A 300 -7.36 11.27 -16.50
N ARG A 301 -8.58 11.81 -16.46
CA ARG A 301 -9.41 11.85 -15.24
C ARG A 301 -9.95 10.48 -14.85
N ASP A 302 -10.50 9.74 -15.81
CA ASP A 302 -11.11 8.43 -15.56
C ASP A 302 -10.09 7.43 -15.04
N ILE A 303 -8.90 7.37 -15.66
CA ILE A 303 -7.81 6.51 -15.23
C ILE A 303 -7.29 6.94 -13.86
N LEU A 304 -7.09 8.25 -13.62
CA LEU A 304 -6.66 8.74 -12.31
C LEU A 304 -7.67 8.37 -11.21
N LYS A 305 -8.98 8.52 -11.46
CA LYS A 305 -10.02 8.11 -10.50
C LYS A 305 -9.86 6.64 -10.11
N ASN A 306 -9.65 5.76 -11.08
CA ASN A 306 -9.50 4.33 -10.83
C ASN A 306 -8.17 4.00 -10.14
N ILE A 307 -7.09 4.73 -10.42
CA ILE A 307 -5.82 4.65 -9.67
C ILE A 307 -6.06 4.99 -8.19
N LEU A 308 -6.78 6.07 -7.90
CA LEU A 308 -7.08 6.48 -6.53
C LEU A 308 -7.89 5.40 -5.80
N LEU A 309 -8.90 4.82 -6.45
CA LEU A 309 -9.71 3.72 -5.89
C LEU A 309 -8.86 2.48 -5.58
N LEU A 310 -7.95 2.11 -6.48
CA LEU A 310 -7.07 0.95 -6.29
C LEU A 310 -6.01 1.17 -5.20
N LEU A 311 -5.52 2.40 -5.04
CA LEU A 311 -4.53 2.76 -4.02
C LEU A 311 -5.14 2.98 -2.64
N HIS A 312 -6.42 3.38 -2.56
CA HIS A 312 -7.08 3.81 -1.33
C HIS A 312 -6.96 2.82 -0.16
N PRO A 313 -7.08 1.49 -0.33
CA PRO A 313 -6.90 0.54 0.76
C PRO A 313 -5.54 0.62 1.44
N ILE A 314 -4.49 1.01 0.71
CA ILE A 314 -3.12 1.13 1.21
C ILE A 314 -2.79 2.58 1.60
N MET A 315 -3.20 3.55 0.79
CA MET A 315 -2.85 4.98 0.89
C MET A 315 -4.11 5.85 1.04
N PRO A 316 -4.88 5.74 2.14
CA PRO A 316 -6.19 6.36 2.25
C PRO A 316 -6.15 7.91 2.29
N PHE A 317 -5.09 8.52 2.85
CA PHE A 317 -5.08 9.96 3.09
C PHE A 317 -4.83 10.76 1.80
N VAL A 318 -3.75 10.48 1.10
CA VAL A 318 -3.42 11.21 -0.14
C VAL A 318 -4.42 10.97 -1.25
N THR A 319 -5.00 9.76 -1.31
CA THR A 319 -6.01 9.43 -2.34
C THR A 319 -7.34 10.12 -2.06
N GLU A 320 -7.77 10.19 -0.80
CA GLU A 320 -8.98 10.94 -0.41
C GLU A 320 -8.81 12.44 -0.67
N GLU A 321 -7.69 13.02 -0.26
CA GLU A 321 -7.40 14.45 -0.46
C GLU A 321 -7.41 14.82 -1.95
N ILE A 322 -6.76 14.02 -2.81
CA ILE A 322 -6.81 14.22 -4.25
C ILE A 322 -8.25 14.10 -4.78
N TYR A 323 -9.01 13.14 -4.28
CA TYR A 323 -10.37 12.92 -4.73
C TYR A 323 -11.28 14.11 -4.37
N HIS A 324 -11.18 14.61 -3.14
CA HIS A 324 -11.92 15.81 -2.70
C HIS A 324 -11.54 17.04 -3.53
N ASP A 325 -10.25 17.24 -3.80
CA ASP A 325 -9.76 18.35 -4.61
C ASP A 325 -10.26 18.32 -6.06
N MET A 326 -10.49 17.11 -6.60
CA MET A 326 -10.96 16.94 -7.99
C MET A 326 -12.48 16.83 -8.16
N TYR A 327 -13.21 16.30 -7.17
CA TYR A 327 -14.61 15.92 -7.30
C TYR A 327 -15.52 16.59 -6.25
N GLY A 328 -14.96 17.33 -5.30
CA GLY A 328 -15.65 18.10 -4.24
C GLY A 328 -15.80 17.36 -2.93
N GLU A 329 -15.76 18.11 -1.83
CA GLU A 329 -15.68 17.62 -0.44
C GLU A 329 -16.88 16.79 0.06
N LYS A 330 -18.01 16.84 -0.64
CA LYS A 330 -19.22 16.09 -0.23
C LYS A 330 -19.25 14.63 -0.66
N LYS A 331 -18.20 14.16 -1.35
CA LYS A 331 -18.10 12.80 -1.88
C LYS A 331 -16.84 12.14 -1.34
N PHE A 332 -17.01 10.98 -0.72
CA PHE A 332 -15.87 10.18 -0.26
C PHE A 332 -15.45 9.17 -1.32
N LEU A 333 -14.15 8.95 -1.45
CA LEU A 333 -13.60 7.97 -2.39
C LEU A 333 -14.11 6.57 -2.07
N GLN A 334 -14.19 6.21 -0.78
CA GLN A 334 -14.67 4.92 -0.30
C GLN A 334 -16.14 4.61 -0.63
N ASP A 335 -16.95 5.62 -0.96
CA ASP A 335 -18.37 5.43 -1.34
C ASP A 335 -18.53 4.93 -2.78
N ASN A 336 -17.42 4.86 -3.53
CA ASN A 336 -17.43 4.33 -4.88
C ASN A 336 -17.21 2.80 -4.86
N ASN A 337 -17.76 2.13 -5.87
CA ASN A 337 -17.47 0.72 -6.09
C ASN A 337 -16.02 0.50 -6.46
N TYR A 338 -15.49 -0.68 -6.10
CA TYR A 338 -14.19 -1.12 -6.57
C TYR A 338 -14.15 -1.16 -8.10
N PRO A 339 -13.05 -0.77 -8.75
CA PRO A 339 -12.96 -0.71 -10.20
C PRO A 339 -13.27 -2.05 -10.87
N ASP A 340 -13.98 -1.97 -12.00
CA ASP A 340 -14.35 -3.12 -12.80
C ASP A 340 -13.43 -3.23 -14.03
N ALA A 341 -12.71 -4.35 -14.15
CA ALA A 341 -11.75 -4.59 -15.22
C ALA A 341 -12.40 -4.65 -16.62
N GLU A 342 -13.64 -5.14 -16.72
CA GLU A 342 -14.33 -5.30 -18.00
C GLU A 342 -14.58 -3.95 -18.68
N LYS A 343 -14.81 -2.88 -17.92
CA LYS A 343 -14.99 -1.52 -18.45
C LYS A 343 -13.76 -0.96 -19.18
N PHE A 344 -12.60 -1.53 -18.93
CA PHE A 344 -11.32 -1.10 -19.51
C PHE A 344 -10.73 -2.13 -20.48
N SER A 345 -11.32 -3.32 -20.54
CA SER A 345 -10.91 -4.37 -21.47
C SER A 345 -11.21 -3.98 -22.92
N ASN A 346 -10.29 -4.27 -23.83
CA ASN A 346 -10.47 -4.10 -25.26
C ASN A 346 -9.54 -5.05 -26.03
N ASP A 347 -9.93 -5.39 -27.25
CA ASP A 347 -9.19 -6.29 -28.16
C ASP A 347 -8.35 -5.55 -29.19
N VAL A 348 -8.21 -4.23 -29.08
CA VAL A 348 -7.42 -3.40 -30.01
C VAL A 348 -5.96 -3.81 -29.93
N ASP A 349 -5.32 -3.98 -31.10
CA ASP A 349 -3.87 -4.19 -31.21
C ASP A 349 -3.15 -2.86 -30.94
N VAL A 350 -2.55 -2.76 -29.78
CA VAL A 350 -1.77 -1.60 -29.33
C VAL A 350 -0.26 -1.87 -29.35
N SER A 351 0.19 -2.83 -30.16
CA SER A 351 1.60 -3.19 -30.29
C SER A 351 2.46 -2.05 -30.82
N ASN A 352 1.87 -1.12 -31.57
CA ASN A 352 2.50 0.10 -32.03
C ASN A 352 2.93 1.02 -30.89
N ILE A 353 2.15 1.11 -29.81
CA ILE A 353 2.50 1.92 -28.64
C ILE A 353 3.64 1.27 -27.84
N SER A 354 3.62 -0.06 -27.70
CA SER A 354 4.74 -0.79 -27.08
C SER A 354 6.03 -0.60 -27.89
N TRP A 355 5.97 -0.71 -29.20
CA TRP A 355 7.09 -0.45 -30.10
C TRP A 355 7.64 0.99 -29.95
N MET A 356 6.76 1.99 -29.89
CA MET A 356 7.13 3.38 -29.67
C MET A 356 7.88 3.56 -28.34
N ILE A 357 7.35 2.97 -27.27
CA ILE A 357 7.95 3.01 -25.94
C ILE A 357 9.36 2.42 -25.97
N ASP A 358 9.55 1.27 -26.58
CA ASP A 358 10.85 0.60 -26.71
C ASP A 358 11.86 1.46 -27.46
N ILE A 359 11.47 2.06 -28.58
CA ILE A 359 12.33 2.99 -29.34
C ILE A 359 12.75 4.18 -28.50
N VAL A 360 11.81 4.83 -27.81
CA VAL A 360 12.13 5.99 -26.96
C VAL A 360 13.06 5.57 -25.82
N LEU A 361 12.88 4.40 -25.21
CA LEU A 361 13.75 3.87 -24.18
C LEU A 361 15.17 3.60 -24.69
N VAL A 362 15.30 2.98 -25.86
CA VAL A 362 16.60 2.73 -26.52
C VAL A 362 17.32 4.07 -26.74
N ILE A 363 16.65 5.06 -27.33
CA ILE A 363 17.23 6.38 -27.59
C ILE A 363 17.70 7.06 -26.27
N ARG A 364 16.86 7.03 -25.22
CA ARG A 364 17.21 7.61 -23.92
C ARG A 364 18.40 6.89 -23.27
N LYS A 365 18.44 5.56 -23.36
CA LYS A 365 19.54 4.74 -22.85
C LYS A 365 20.84 5.05 -23.59
N THR A 366 20.83 5.03 -24.91
CA THR A 366 22.00 5.38 -25.73
C THR A 366 22.52 6.78 -25.44
N ARG A 367 21.63 7.79 -25.34
CA ARG A 367 22.03 9.14 -24.90
C ARG A 367 22.80 9.14 -23.58
N SER A 368 22.30 8.39 -22.60
CA SER A 368 22.94 8.28 -21.27
C SER A 368 24.32 7.61 -21.36
N GLU A 369 24.44 6.55 -22.15
CA GLU A 369 25.70 5.80 -22.33
C GLU A 369 26.79 6.62 -23.02
N ILE A 370 26.42 7.45 -24.01
CA ILE A 370 27.37 8.32 -24.72
C ILE A 370 27.49 9.73 -24.13
N GLY A 371 26.87 9.99 -23.00
CA GLY A 371 26.96 11.26 -22.27
C GLY A 371 26.29 12.44 -22.96
N VAL A 372 25.31 12.26 -23.83
CA VAL A 372 24.58 13.33 -24.52
C VAL A 372 23.45 13.83 -23.61
N PRO A 373 23.45 15.13 -23.22
CA PRO A 373 22.40 15.69 -22.38
C PRO A 373 21.00 15.56 -22.99
N PRO A 374 19.93 15.36 -22.16
CA PRO A 374 18.57 15.19 -22.66
C PRO A 374 18.01 16.36 -23.49
N ASN A 375 18.53 17.57 -23.30
CA ASN A 375 18.11 18.78 -24.00
C ASN A 375 18.87 19.04 -25.31
N LYS A 376 19.91 18.26 -25.61
CA LYS A 376 20.64 18.38 -26.88
C LYS A 376 19.87 17.69 -28.00
N ASN A 377 19.60 18.40 -29.07
CA ASN A 377 19.01 17.84 -30.28
C ASN A 377 19.95 16.82 -30.94
N ILE A 378 19.39 15.70 -31.39
CA ILE A 378 20.12 14.68 -32.13
C ILE A 378 19.32 14.21 -33.36
N GLU A 379 20.00 13.63 -34.30
CA GLU A 379 19.42 12.92 -35.43
C GLU A 379 19.47 11.42 -35.15
N VAL A 380 18.38 10.72 -35.46
CA VAL A 380 18.27 9.26 -35.27
C VAL A 380 17.78 8.62 -36.54
N VAL A 381 18.42 7.53 -36.93
CA VAL A 381 18.01 6.69 -38.05
C VAL A 381 17.70 5.31 -37.53
N ILE A 382 16.49 4.80 -37.80
CA ILE A 382 16.18 3.38 -37.60
C ILE A 382 16.58 2.62 -38.87
N ILE A 383 17.36 1.57 -38.67
CA ILE A 383 17.72 0.65 -39.74
C ILE A 383 16.85 -0.61 -39.57
N GLY A 384 16.12 -1.00 -40.63
CA GLY A 384 15.27 -2.20 -40.60
C GLY A 384 14.49 -2.38 -41.88
N GLU A 385 14.04 -3.60 -42.12
CA GLU A 385 13.29 -3.96 -43.35
C GLU A 385 11.82 -4.35 -43.05
N ASN A 386 11.42 -4.44 -41.78
CA ASN A 386 10.08 -4.89 -41.39
C ASN A 386 9.01 -3.88 -41.80
N ASN A 387 8.04 -4.32 -42.61
CA ASN A 387 6.94 -3.46 -43.04
C ASN A 387 6.03 -2.97 -41.92
N LYS A 388 5.89 -3.75 -40.84
CA LYS A 388 5.12 -3.36 -39.65
C LYS A 388 5.79 -2.18 -38.94
N ASP A 389 7.11 -2.21 -38.81
CA ASP A 389 7.89 -1.11 -38.19
C ASP A 389 7.83 0.17 -39.03
N LYS A 390 7.84 0.05 -40.35
CA LYS A 390 7.66 1.20 -41.26
C LYS A 390 6.30 1.87 -41.08
N LEU A 391 5.25 1.08 -40.91
CA LEU A 391 3.90 1.59 -40.65
C LEU A 391 3.83 2.31 -39.29
N PHE A 392 4.38 1.70 -38.26
CA PHE A 392 4.45 2.29 -36.93
C PHE A 392 5.27 3.60 -36.92
N PHE A 393 6.42 3.58 -37.62
CA PHE A 393 7.22 4.79 -37.81
C PHE A 393 6.42 5.92 -38.47
N LYS A 394 5.71 5.63 -39.56
CA LYS A 394 4.89 6.62 -40.25
C LYS A 394 3.87 7.30 -39.34
N ASN A 395 3.24 6.52 -38.48
CA ASN A 395 2.16 7.02 -37.63
C ASN A 395 2.66 7.71 -36.33
N LEU A 396 3.81 7.27 -35.78
CA LEU A 396 4.27 7.65 -34.43
C LEU A 396 5.57 8.48 -34.43
N SER A 397 6.19 8.73 -35.62
CA SER A 397 7.47 9.46 -35.65
C SER A 397 7.44 10.82 -34.99
N SER A 398 6.39 11.62 -35.18
CA SER A 398 6.24 12.93 -34.54
C SER A 398 6.20 12.80 -33.02
N LEU A 399 5.45 11.84 -32.48
CA LEU A 399 5.34 11.60 -31.05
C LEU A 399 6.66 11.09 -30.45
N ILE A 400 7.38 10.21 -31.16
CA ILE A 400 8.73 9.76 -30.77
C ILE A 400 9.71 10.92 -30.71
N MET A 401 9.68 11.82 -31.72
CA MET A 401 10.54 13.00 -31.75
C MET A 401 10.32 13.90 -30.53
N ASP A 402 9.06 14.14 -30.16
CA ASP A 402 8.70 14.93 -28.98
C ASP A 402 9.17 14.28 -27.69
N LEU A 403 8.87 12.99 -27.50
CA LEU A 403 9.18 12.26 -26.28
C LEU A 403 10.68 11.99 -26.08
N ALA A 404 11.42 11.76 -27.17
CA ALA A 404 12.85 11.49 -27.13
C ALA A 404 13.72 12.75 -27.32
N LYS A 405 13.09 13.93 -27.57
CA LYS A 405 13.81 15.19 -27.88
C LYS A 405 14.77 15.05 -29.04
N ILE A 406 14.24 14.61 -30.20
CA ILE A 406 14.97 14.43 -31.45
C ILE A 406 14.50 15.48 -32.47
N ASN A 407 15.41 16.05 -33.22
CA ASN A 407 15.08 17.04 -34.26
C ASN A 407 14.95 16.43 -35.66
N LYS A 408 15.49 15.21 -35.87
CA LYS A 408 15.34 14.49 -37.10
C LYS A 408 15.27 13.00 -36.83
N PHE A 409 14.26 12.35 -37.41
CA PHE A 409 13.99 10.93 -37.26
C PHE A 409 13.66 10.33 -38.61
N SER A 410 14.42 9.36 -39.06
CA SER A 410 14.24 8.74 -40.35
C SER A 410 14.36 7.22 -40.30
N PHE A 411 13.83 6.58 -41.34
CA PHE A 411 13.89 5.13 -41.54
C PHE A 411 14.77 4.86 -42.75
N GLY A 412 15.92 4.19 -42.56
CA GLY A 412 16.91 3.95 -43.61
C GLY A 412 17.07 2.47 -43.95
N LYS A 413 17.65 2.19 -45.11
CA LYS A 413 18.25 0.91 -45.46
C LYS A 413 19.73 0.92 -45.04
N GLU A 414 20.36 -0.24 -44.92
CA GLU A 414 21.69 -0.53 -44.40
C GLU A 414 22.88 0.10 -45.13
N ASP A 415 22.77 1.32 -45.63
CA ASP A 415 23.88 2.06 -46.24
C ASP A 415 24.24 3.33 -45.47
N ILE A 416 24.67 3.15 -44.20
CA ILE A 416 25.37 4.21 -43.51
C ILE A 416 26.87 3.99 -43.75
N ASN A 417 27.45 4.75 -44.68
CA ASN A 417 28.88 4.90 -44.78
C ASN A 417 29.48 5.18 -43.40
N GLN A 418 30.38 4.29 -42.96
CA GLN A 418 31.15 4.40 -41.73
C GLN A 418 32.06 5.65 -41.76
N ASN A 419 31.50 6.81 -41.52
CA ASN A 419 32.26 8.03 -41.27
C ASN A 419 31.62 8.78 -40.10
N TYR A 420 31.85 8.25 -38.88
CA TYR A 420 31.81 9.04 -37.64
C TYR A 420 32.92 8.56 -36.72
#